data_1db714d1ba627d66963d594add2c69d6
#
_entry.id   1db714d1ba627d66963d594add2c69d6
#
_cell.length_a   1.000
_cell.length_b   1.000
_cell.length_c   1.000
_cell.angle_alpha   90.00
_cell.angle_beta   90.00
_cell.angle_gamma   90.00
#
_symmetry.space_group_name_H-M   'P 1'
#
loop_
_entity.id
_entity.type
_entity.pdbx_description
1 polymer ?
#
loop_
_entity_poly.entity_id
_entity_poly.type
_entity_poly.pdbx_seq_one_letter_code
_entity_poly.pdbx_strand_id
1 'polypeptide(L)'
;MSATLAVGAGASIGIVHPFTHEDASEFWLDRTAPLVENAQSLLFGARIEGRVVGTVQLMLPVMANQQHKADVAKMMVHPDFRRRGIAAALLEALIQAAVDRGFRLLALDTRTGDPAQSLYAKFGFERAGEIPCFARDPHDPHKFDGTTYMYKVLS
;
A
#
# COMPACT_ATOMS: atom_id res chain seq x y z
N MET A 1 6.45 -4.01 -12.27
CA MET A 1 5.45 -2.93 -12.44
C MET A 1 6.16 -1.60 -12.28
N SER A 2 5.80 -0.60 -13.04
CA SER A 2 6.36 0.75 -12.86
C SER A 2 5.49 1.56 -11.91
N ALA A 3 6.09 2.15 -10.88
CA ALA A 3 5.41 3.08 -9.97
C ALA A 3 4.85 4.29 -10.76
N THR A 4 5.56 4.73 -11.79
CA THR A 4 5.14 5.79 -12.70
C THR A 4 3.78 5.50 -13.33
N LEU A 5 3.56 4.28 -13.87
CA LEU A 5 2.28 3.91 -14.47
C LEU A 5 1.16 3.83 -13.42
N ALA A 6 1.45 3.30 -12.24
CA ALA A 6 0.46 3.19 -11.18
C ALA A 6 -0.03 4.56 -10.70
N VAL A 7 0.89 5.51 -10.51
CA VAL A 7 0.55 6.89 -10.10
C VAL A 7 -0.19 7.62 -11.23
N GLY A 8 0.29 7.51 -12.48
CA GLY A 8 -0.38 8.08 -13.65
C GLY A 8 -1.83 7.60 -13.83
N ALA A 9 -2.14 6.41 -13.33
CA ALA A 9 -3.51 5.86 -13.32
C ALA A 9 -4.28 6.12 -12.01
N GLY A 10 -3.83 7.08 -11.19
CA GLY A 10 -4.53 7.56 -10.00
C GLY A 10 -4.18 6.83 -8.70
N ALA A 11 -3.15 5.97 -8.67
CA ALA A 11 -2.70 5.38 -7.40
C ALA A 11 -2.07 6.45 -6.51
N SER A 12 -2.45 6.49 -5.23
CA SER A 12 -1.90 7.40 -4.23
C SER A 12 -0.97 6.62 -3.30
N ILE A 13 0.33 6.78 -3.50
CA ILE A 13 1.39 6.08 -2.74
C ILE A 13 2.45 7.03 -2.17
N GLY A 14 2.08 8.30 -1.98
CA GLY A 14 2.97 9.34 -1.47
C GLY A 14 3.86 9.96 -2.56
N ILE A 15 3.43 9.93 -3.82
CA ILE A 15 4.15 10.47 -4.97
C ILE A 15 3.28 11.54 -5.63
N VAL A 16 3.91 12.57 -6.19
CA VAL A 16 3.26 13.63 -6.98
C VAL A 16 3.90 13.74 -8.36
N HIS A 17 3.15 14.24 -9.34
CA HIS A 17 3.65 14.50 -10.68
C HIS A 17 4.34 15.88 -10.80
N PRO A 18 5.34 16.03 -11.71
CA PRO A 18 5.85 14.98 -12.60
C PRO A 18 6.63 13.89 -11.85
N PHE A 19 6.48 12.65 -12.27
CA PHE A 19 7.14 11.47 -11.70
C PHE A 19 7.79 10.66 -12.82
N THR A 20 9.11 10.65 -12.86
CA THR A 20 9.91 10.08 -13.93
C THR A 20 10.29 8.62 -13.71
N HIS A 21 10.95 8.00 -14.67
CA HIS A 21 11.55 6.68 -14.48
C HIS A 21 12.69 6.69 -13.46
N GLU A 22 13.42 7.80 -13.33
CA GLU A 22 14.46 7.97 -12.31
C GLU A 22 13.84 8.01 -10.91
N ASP A 23 12.77 8.80 -10.72
CA ASP A 23 12.00 8.81 -9.46
C ASP A 23 11.44 7.42 -9.12
N ALA A 24 10.99 6.65 -10.13
CA ALA A 24 10.52 5.29 -9.93
C ALA A 24 11.66 4.34 -9.52
N SER A 25 12.85 4.51 -10.07
CA SER A 25 14.04 3.74 -9.69
C SER A 25 14.46 4.07 -8.26
N GLU A 26 14.54 5.35 -7.89
CA GLU A 26 14.78 5.79 -6.52
C GLU A 26 13.76 5.20 -5.54
N PHE A 27 12.46 5.25 -5.90
CA PHE A 27 11.41 4.68 -5.06
C PHE A 27 11.62 3.18 -4.78
N TRP A 28 11.99 2.41 -5.80
CA TRP A 28 12.15 0.96 -5.64
C TRP A 28 13.52 0.58 -5.09
N LEU A 29 14.60 1.16 -5.58
CA LEU A 29 15.97 0.75 -5.26
C LEU A 29 16.48 1.43 -3.99
N ASP A 30 16.22 2.72 -3.82
CA ASP A 30 16.83 3.48 -2.73
C ASP A 30 15.92 3.60 -1.50
N ARG A 31 14.59 3.47 -1.67
CA ARG A 31 13.65 3.57 -0.55
C ARG A 31 13.01 2.24 -0.17
N THR A 32 12.63 1.40 -1.14
CA THR A 32 11.89 0.17 -0.87
C THR A 32 12.81 -1.03 -0.63
N ALA A 33 13.80 -1.24 -1.49
CA ALA A 33 14.70 -2.39 -1.37
C ALA A 33 15.44 -2.43 -0.03
N PRO A 34 16.02 -1.33 0.49
CA PRO A 34 16.69 -1.34 1.79
C PRO A 34 15.78 -1.75 2.95
N LEU A 35 14.48 -1.37 2.92
CA LEU A 35 13.53 -1.79 3.94
C LEU A 35 13.29 -3.30 3.94
N VAL A 36 13.27 -3.91 2.76
CA VAL A 36 13.13 -5.36 2.61
C VAL A 36 14.41 -6.08 3.02
N GLU A 37 15.55 -5.62 2.56
CA GLU A 37 16.87 -6.19 2.85
C GLU A 37 17.20 -6.13 4.34
N ASN A 38 16.84 -5.05 5.02
CA ASN A 38 17.02 -4.87 6.46
C ASN A 38 15.88 -5.49 7.30
N ALA A 39 15.01 -6.29 6.71
CA ALA A 39 13.88 -6.91 7.37
C ALA A 39 12.94 -5.93 8.11
N GLN A 40 12.83 -4.71 7.61
CA GLN A 40 11.90 -3.69 8.12
C GLN A 40 10.55 -3.70 7.39
N SER A 41 10.47 -4.41 6.28
CA SER A 41 9.21 -4.67 5.57
C SER A 41 9.24 -5.99 4.81
N LEU A 42 8.05 -6.50 4.51
CA LEU A 42 7.86 -7.61 3.58
C LEU A 42 7.17 -7.07 2.33
N LEU A 43 7.74 -7.36 1.18
CA LEU A 43 7.18 -7.00 -0.11
C LEU A 43 6.52 -8.21 -0.77
N PHE A 44 5.23 -8.12 -1.04
CA PHE A 44 4.46 -9.11 -1.79
C PHE A 44 4.31 -8.64 -3.22
N GLY A 45 4.58 -9.50 -4.18
CA GLY A 45 4.48 -9.21 -5.60
C GLY A 45 3.63 -10.23 -6.34
N ALA A 46 2.68 -9.77 -7.15
CA ALA A 46 1.96 -10.61 -8.09
C ALA A 46 2.66 -10.61 -9.45
N ARG A 47 2.88 -11.80 -10.03
CA ARG A 47 3.50 -11.96 -11.34
C ARG A 47 2.55 -12.62 -12.32
N ILE A 48 2.52 -12.09 -13.55
CA ILE A 48 1.83 -12.71 -14.69
C ILE A 48 2.83 -12.71 -15.85
N GLU A 49 3.05 -13.87 -16.45
CA GLU A 49 4.00 -14.07 -17.57
C GLU A 49 5.39 -13.46 -17.27
N GLY A 50 5.89 -13.69 -16.07
CA GLY A 50 7.21 -13.20 -15.64
C GLY A 50 7.27 -11.71 -15.25
N ARG A 51 6.21 -10.93 -15.46
CA ARG A 51 6.14 -9.50 -15.14
C ARG A 51 5.48 -9.27 -13.79
N VAL A 52 6.03 -8.39 -12.97
CA VAL A 52 5.38 -7.94 -11.74
C VAL A 52 4.24 -6.97 -12.12
N VAL A 53 3.01 -7.33 -11.79
CA VAL A 53 1.80 -6.59 -12.13
C VAL A 53 1.07 -6.00 -10.93
N GLY A 54 1.49 -6.34 -9.73
CA GLY A 54 0.97 -5.77 -8.50
C GLY A 54 1.92 -5.97 -7.34
N THR A 55 1.85 -5.08 -6.34
CA THR A 55 2.64 -5.13 -5.11
C THR A 55 1.83 -4.66 -3.92
N VAL A 56 2.23 -5.12 -2.73
CA VAL A 56 1.82 -4.57 -1.43
C VAL A 56 2.95 -4.79 -0.43
N GLN A 57 3.13 -3.87 0.52
CA GLN A 57 4.10 -3.99 1.60
C GLN A 57 3.41 -4.19 2.95
N LEU A 58 3.99 -5.06 3.77
CA LEU A 58 3.74 -5.13 5.20
C LEU A 58 4.93 -4.47 5.90
N MET A 59 4.72 -3.29 6.47
CA MET A 59 5.71 -2.55 7.23
C MET A 59 5.76 -3.11 8.65
N LEU A 60 6.95 -3.56 9.06
CA LEU A 60 7.15 -4.16 10.38
C LEU A 60 7.35 -3.09 11.45
N PRO A 61 6.97 -3.36 12.72
CA PRO A 61 7.02 -2.37 13.78
C PRO A 61 8.46 -1.98 14.13
N VAL A 62 8.69 -0.69 14.31
CA VAL A 62 9.96 -0.13 14.78
C VAL A 62 9.93 0.15 16.28
N MET A 63 8.78 0.57 16.80
CA MET A 63 8.63 0.97 18.20
C MET A 63 8.44 -0.24 19.12
N ALA A 64 9.15 -0.27 20.24
CA ALA A 64 9.15 -1.39 21.20
C ALA A 64 7.75 -1.71 21.76
N ASN A 65 6.90 -0.70 21.95
CA ASN A 65 5.54 -0.84 22.46
C ASN A 65 4.49 -1.18 21.37
N GLN A 66 4.90 -1.30 20.10
CA GLN A 66 4.01 -1.59 18.96
C GLN A 66 4.37 -2.90 18.24
N GLN A 67 5.11 -3.80 18.89
CA GLN A 67 5.59 -5.04 18.27
C GLN A 67 4.45 -6.01 17.85
N HIS A 68 3.24 -5.80 18.32
CA HIS A 68 2.03 -6.56 17.97
C HIS A 68 1.29 -6.00 16.75
N LYS A 69 1.75 -4.88 16.17
CA LYS A 69 1.11 -4.14 15.09
C LYS A 69 2.01 -4.10 13.85
N ALA A 70 1.42 -4.19 12.67
CA ALA A 70 2.10 -3.90 11.41
C ALA A 70 1.22 -3.02 10.52
N ASP A 71 1.82 -2.30 9.57
CA ASP A 71 1.09 -1.40 8.68
C ASP A 71 1.09 -1.94 7.24
N VAL A 72 -0.07 -1.87 6.59
CA VAL A 72 -0.21 -2.19 5.16
C VAL A 72 0.08 -0.94 4.35
N ALA A 73 1.00 -1.03 3.41
CA ALA A 73 1.42 0.10 2.62
C ALA A 73 1.63 -0.27 1.14
N LYS A 74 1.67 0.73 0.28
CA LYS A 74 2.10 0.63 -1.12
C LYS A 74 1.35 -0.44 -1.92
N MET A 75 0.03 -0.57 -1.71
CA MET A 75 -0.83 -1.39 -2.55
C MET A 75 -0.94 -0.77 -3.93
N MET A 76 -0.47 -1.48 -4.94
CA MET A 76 -0.52 -1.06 -6.34
C MET A 76 -0.83 -2.23 -7.25
N VAL A 77 -1.65 -1.99 -8.27
CA VAL A 77 -1.89 -2.93 -9.37
C VAL A 77 -1.76 -2.16 -10.69
N HIS A 78 -0.99 -2.73 -11.62
CA HIS A 78 -0.82 -2.17 -12.95
C HIS A 78 -2.18 -1.95 -13.61
N PRO A 79 -2.43 -0.80 -14.27
CA PRO A 79 -3.74 -0.46 -14.82
C PRO A 79 -4.36 -1.55 -15.69
N ASP A 80 -3.59 -2.15 -16.60
CA ASP A 80 -4.05 -3.18 -17.54
C ASP A 80 -4.44 -4.51 -16.86
N PHE A 81 -4.07 -4.67 -15.59
CA PHE A 81 -4.32 -5.88 -14.81
C PHE A 81 -5.31 -5.68 -13.66
N ARG A 82 -5.90 -4.50 -13.57
CA ARG A 82 -6.94 -4.21 -12.56
C ARG A 82 -8.20 -5.04 -12.79
N ARG A 83 -9.02 -5.17 -11.73
CA ARG A 83 -10.29 -5.92 -11.75
C ARG A 83 -10.13 -7.41 -12.08
N ARG A 84 -8.96 -7.98 -11.85
CA ARG A 84 -8.65 -9.41 -12.03
C ARG A 84 -8.39 -10.12 -10.70
N GLY A 85 -8.78 -9.54 -9.56
CA GLY A 85 -8.58 -10.14 -8.25
C GLY A 85 -7.15 -10.03 -7.68
N ILE A 86 -6.21 -9.36 -8.37
CA ILE A 86 -4.80 -9.30 -7.97
C ILE A 86 -4.63 -8.60 -6.63
N ALA A 87 -5.29 -7.46 -6.42
CA ALA A 87 -5.22 -6.74 -5.15
C ALA A 87 -5.79 -7.57 -3.99
N ALA A 88 -6.86 -8.32 -4.24
CA ALA A 88 -7.45 -9.24 -3.26
C ALA A 88 -6.47 -10.36 -2.87
N ALA A 89 -5.85 -11.01 -3.86
CA ALA A 89 -4.87 -12.07 -3.62
C ALA A 89 -3.62 -11.56 -2.87
N LEU A 90 -3.13 -10.37 -3.21
CA LEU A 90 -2.02 -9.73 -2.51
C LEU A 90 -2.37 -9.41 -1.05
N LEU A 91 -3.56 -8.88 -0.80
CA LEU A 91 -4.02 -8.54 0.55
C LEU A 91 -4.24 -9.80 1.39
N GLU A 92 -4.81 -10.86 0.81
CA GLU A 92 -4.98 -12.15 1.47
C GLU A 92 -3.63 -12.74 1.90
N ALA A 93 -2.66 -12.78 0.99
CA ALA A 93 -1.31 -13.28 1.29
C ALA A 93 -0.61 -12.45 2.39
N LEU A 94 -0.78 -11.13 2.37
CA LEU A 94 -0.23 -10.23 3.38
C LEU A 94 -0.88 -10.48 4.75
N ILE A 95 -2.20 -10.59 4.81
CA ILE A 95 -2.93 -10.86 6.06
C ILE A 95 -2.51 -12.21 6.64
N GLN A 96 -2.41 -13.25 5.80
CA GLN A 96 -1.95 -14.56 6.26
C GLN A 96 -0.54 -14.50 6.83
N ALA A 97 0.38 -13.82 6.16
CA ALA A 97 1.74 -13.63 6.65
C ALA A 97 1.82 -12.84 7.96
N ALA A 98 0.90 -11.90 8.17
CA ALA A 98 0.79 -11.15 9.42
C ALA A 98 0.30 -12.06 10.57
N VAL A 99 -0.71 -12.89 10.31
CA VAL A 99 -1.22 -13.88 11.27
C VAL A 99 -0.12 -14.89 11.64
N ASP A 100 0.57 -15.45 10.65
CA ASP A 100 1.64 -16.44 10.87
C ASP A 100 2.81 -15.87 11.70
N ARG A 101 3.03 -14.56 11.65
CA ARG A 101 4.02 -13.84 12.46
C ARG A 101 3.52 -13.42 13.84
N GLY A 102 2.27 -13.69 14.17
CA GLY A 102 1.67 -13.38 15.45
C GLY A 102 1.30 -11.90 15.64
N PHE A 103 1.18 -11.12 14.55
CA PHE A 103 0.63 -9.77 14.66
C PHE A 103 -0.83 -9.83 15.07
N ARG A 104 -1.25 -8.85 15.87
CA ARG A 104 -2.61 -8.74 16.40
C ARG A 104 -3.41 -7.59 15.78
N LEU A 105 -2.72 -6.68 15.11
CA LEU A 105 -3.32 -5.49 14.53
C LEU A 105 -2.63 -5.16 13.21
N LEU A 106 -3.44 -4.96 12.18
CA LEU A 106 -3.03 -4.29 10.94
C LEU A 106 -3.66 -2.91 10.89
N ALA A 107 -2.90 -1.92 10.48
CA ALA A 107 -3.39 -0.58 10.21
C ALA A 107 -2.98 -0.15 8.80
N LEU A 108 -3.71 0.78 8.24
CA LEU A 108 -3.40 1.43 6.97
C LEU A 108 -4.04 2.81 6.91
N ASP A 109 -3.53 3.62 6.03
CA ASP A 109 -4.25 4.80 5.54
C ASP A 109 -4.36 4.76 4.02
N THR A 110 -5.42 5.32 3.51
CA THR A 110 -5.71 5.40 2.07
C THR A 110 -6.44 6.68 1.75
N ARG A 111 -6.27 7.21 0.54
CA ARG A 111 -6.97 8.41 0.11
C ARG A 111 -8.48 8.26 0.32
N THR A 112 -9.10 9.26 0.92
CA THR A 112 -10.54 9.28 1.14
C THR A 112 -11.29 9.17 -0.18
N GLY A 113 -12.26 8.23 -0.24
CA GLY A 113 -13.03 7.94 -1.46
C GLY A 113 -12.33 7.03 -2.48
N ASP A 114 -11.14 6.53 -2.18
CA ASP A 114 -10.45 5.58 -3.05
C ASP A 114 -11.21 4.23 -3.10
N PRO A 115 -11.37 3.61 -4.29
CA PRO A 115 -11.98 2.29 -4.43
C PRO A 115 -11.33 1.19 -3.58
N ALA A 116 -10.06 1.35 -3.20
CA ALA A 116 -9.36 0.42 -2.31
C ALA A 116 -10.02 0.31 -0.93
N GLN A 117 -10.72 1.34 -0.45
CA GLN A 117 -11.46 1.28 0.82
C GLN A 117 -12.49 0.14 0.82
N SER A 118 -13.19 -0.06 -0.30
CA SER A 118 -14.16 -1.15 -0.45
C SER A 118 -13.48 -2.53 -0.42
N LEU A 119 -12.28 -2.64 -0.98
CA LEU A 119 -11.49 -3.86 -0.91
C LEU A 119 -11.08 -4.15 0.54
N TYR A 120 -10.52 -3.17 1.24
CA TYR A 120 -10.12 -3.35 2.64
C TYR A 120 -11.30 -3.72 3.53
N ALA A 121 -12.46 -3.08 3.35
CA ALA A 121 -13.68 -3.42 4.09
C ALA A 121 -14.12 -4.88 3.86
N LYS A 122 -14.03 -5.40 2.63
CA LYS A 122 -14.33 -6.82 2.32
C LYS A 122 -13.40 -7.80 3.03
N PHE A 123 -12.17 -7.38 3.33
CA PHE A 123 -11.21 -8.17 4.10
C PHE A 123 -11.29 -7.92 5.62
N GLY A 124 -12.34 -7.24 6.07
CA GLY A 124 -12.62 -7.02 7.49
C GLY A 124 -11.84 -5.88 8.13
N PHE A 125 -11.34 -4.94 7.32
CA PHE A 125 -10.84 -3.68 7.86
C PHE A 125 -11.99 -2.74 8.20
N GLU A 126 -11.91 -2.14 9.36
CA GLU A 126 -12.85 -1.14 9.86
C GLU A 126 -12.27 0.26 9.71
N ARG A 127 -13.15 1.24 9.48
CA ARG A 127 -12.76 2.64 9.39
C ARG A 127 -12.57 3.22 10.80
N ALA A 128 -11.38 3.76 11.06
CA ALA A 128 -11.08 4.47 12.31
C ALA A 128 -11.48 5.95 12.24
N GLY A 129 -11.25 6.60 11.10
CA GLY A 129 -11.57 8.01 10.91
C GLY A 129 -10.92 8.59 9.67
N GLU A 130 -11.11 9.90 9.48
CA GLU A 130 -10.56 10.67 8.36
C GLU A 130 -9.81 11.89 8.85
N ILE A 131 -8.78 12.28 8.10
CA ILE A 131 -8.09 13.56 8.24
C ILE A 131 -8.24 14.30 6.91
N PRO A 132 -8.92 15.45 6.88
CA PRO A 132 -9.04 16.25 5.66
C PRO A 132 -7.72 16.92 5.29
N CYS A 133 -7.56 17.29 4.03
CA CYS A 133 -6.39 18.03 3.52
C CYS A 133 -5.04 17.38 3.88
N PHE A 134 -4.98 16.06 3.90
CA PHE A 134 -3.84 15.30 4.39
C PHE A 134 -2.69 15.25 3.40
N ALA A 135 -2.98 15.09 2.13
CA ALA A 135 -1.96 14.96 1.08
C ALA A 135 -2.35 15.75 -0.17
N ARG A 136 -1.35 16.29 -0.84
CA ARG A 136 -1.55 16.94 -2.13
C ARG A 136 -1.92 15.91 -3.20
N ASP A 137 -2.91 16.24 -4.02
CA ASP A 137 -3.28 15.43 -5.18
C ASP A 137 -2.07 15.24 -6.11
N PRO A 138 -1.84 14.03 -6.64
CA PRO A 138 -0.71 13.77 -7.52
C PRO A 138 -0.67 14.61 -8.80
N HIS A 139 -1.83 15.06 -9.28
CA HIS A 139 -1.98 15.73 -10.58
C HIS A 139 -2.34 17.22 -10.45
N ASP A 140 -2.92 17.63 -9.34
CA ASP A 140 -3.33 19.02 -9.10
C ASP A 140 -2.61 19.59 -7.85
N PRO A 141 -1.65 20.53 -8.03
CA PRO A 141 -0.90 21.10 -6.92
C PRO A 141 -1.74 21.96 -5.98
N HIS A 142 -2.94 22.35 -6.38
CA HIS A 142 -3.85 23.18 -5.58
C HIS A 142 -4.92 22.37 -4.84
N LYS A 143 -5.01 21.08 -5.13
CA LYS A 143 -5.96 20.17 -4.51
C LYS A 143 -5.29 19.32 -3.42
N PHE A 144 -5.97 19.23 -2.29
CA PHE A 144 -5.54 18.38 -1.16
C PHE A 144 -6.65 17.36 -0.88
N ASP A 145 -6.26 16.09 -0.90
CA ASP A 145 -7.15 14.98 -0.59
C ASP A 145 -7.05 14.63 0.90
N GLY A 146 -8.15 14.18 1.47
CA GLY A 146 -8.17 13.59 2.80
C GLY A 146 -7.60 12.18 2.80
N THR A 147 -7.23 11.69 3.97
CA THR A 147 -6.90 10.28 4.19
C THR A 147 -7.89 9.62 5.14
N THR A 148 -8.20 8.36 4.87
CA THR A 148 -9.02 7.51 5.73
C THR A 148 -8.11 6.47 6.38
N TYR A 149 -8.06 6.45 7.71
CA TYR A 149 -7.40 5.40 8.47
C TYR A 149 -8.32 4.21 8.65
N MET A 150 -7.79 3.03 8.40
CA MET A 150 -8.49 1.76 8.59
C MET A 150 -7.61 0.79 9.39
N TYR A 151 -8.25 -0.14 10.10
CA TYR A 151 -7.56 -1.15 10.89
C TYR A 151 -8.28 -2.49 10.84
N LYS A 152 -7.53 -3.55 11.11
CA LYS A 152 -8.06 -4.91 11.27
C LYS A 152 -7.44 -5.55 12.49
N VAL A 153 -8.26 -5.96 13.45
CA VAL A 153 -7.81 -6.80 14.55
C VAL A 153 -7.68 -8.24 14.04
N LEU A 154 -6.54 -8.84 14.29
CA LEU A 154 -6.25 -10.23 13.97
C LEU A 154 -6.46 -11.09 15.22
N SER A 155 -7.15 -12.17 15.05
CA SER A 155 -7.43 -13.15 16.12
C SER A 155 -6.46 -14.33 16.09
#